data_98a8e228cdf6ff57a2d1337bdcf4eaa6
#
_entry.id   98a8e228cdf6ff57a2d1337bdcf4eaa6
#
_cell.length_a   1.000
_cell.length_b   1.000
_cell.length_c   1.000
_cell.angle_alpha   90.00
_cell.angle_beta   90.00
_cell.angle_gamma   90.00
#
_symmetry.space_group_name_H-M   'P 1'
#
loop_
_entity.id
_entity.type
_entity.pdbx_description
1 polymer ?
#
loop_
_entity_poly.entity_id
_entity_poly.type
_entity_poly.pdbx_seq_one_letter_code
_entity_poly.pdbx_strand_id
1 'polypeptide(L)'
;MPLPPDLHVHTEWSWDAPSGDMEHSCERALEIGLPGIAFTEHADWVTIHDGQHVLDIAGFHQAIERCRAKFKNLQILSGVELGEPHWYPEPTRAVLAAGPLDRVLGSIHCVRIADDVVDASQFRLRPADEQPGAIHEYFRETLAMVESDEPFDTLAHLDYPKRYWPEDMQPYREGDYEEEIRAILLAAAHRGLVLEANSTRGEEGKLCPGLTVLRWWREVGGEAVSFGSDAHRPDKVAGGFGLATQVVQAAGFKPSADPMSLWRR
;
A
#
# COMPACT_ATOMS: atom_id res chain seq x y z
N MET A 1 11.65 16.29 12.44
CA MET A 1 12.18 15.96 11.11
C MET A 1 11.13 16.37 10.08
N PRO A 2 11.50 16.76 8.85
CA PRO A 2 10.53 16.93 7.79
C PRO A 2 9.81 15.59 7.55
N LEU A 3 8.55 15.66 7.15
CA LEU A 3 7.78 14.49 6.78
C LEU A 3 8.33 13.88 5.46
N PRO A 4 8.30 12.55 5.29
CA PRO A 4 8.53 11.93 3.99
C PRO A 4 7.37 12.24 3.03
N PRO A 5 7.54 12.01 1.71
CA PRO A 5 6.43 12.08 0.77
C PRO A 5 5.38 11.02 1.10
N ASP A 6 4.13 11.31 0.82
CA ASP A 6 3.04 10.33 0.88
C ASP A 6 2.93 9.64 -0.49
N LEU A 7 3.34 8.38 -0.55
CA LEU A 7 3.48 7.64 -1.81
C LEU A 7 2.34 6.62 -2.04
N HIS A 8 1.26 6.74 -1.26
CA HIS A 8 0.07 5.90 -1.41
C HIS A 8 -1.18 6.68 -0.97
N VAL A 9 -1.87 7.26 -1.94
CA VAL A 9 -3.09 8.07 -1.73
C VAL A 9 -4.08 7.78 -2.84
N HIS A 10 -5.37 7.64 -2.46
CA HIS A 10 -6.51 7.45 -3.34
C HIS A 10 -7.36 8.72 -3.44
N THR A 11 -7.99 8.89 -4.59
CA THR A 11 -8.83 10.05 -4.87
C THR A 11 -10.16 9.64 -5.51
N GLU A 12 -10.89 10.60 -6.06
CA GLU A 12 -12.13 10.36 -6.80
C GLU A 12 -11.99 9.40 -8.00
N TRP A 13 -10.76 9.00 -8.33
CA TRP A 13 -10.46 8.03 -9.39
C TRP A 13 -10.47 6.58 -8.90
N SER A 14 -10.44 6.37 -7.58
CA SER A 14 -10.59 5.05 -6.96
C SER A 14 -12.05 4.78 -6.60
N TRP A 15 -12.50 3.58 -6.88
CA TRP A 15 -13.90 3.17 -6.72
C TRP A 15 -14.39 3.22 -5.26
N ASP A 16 -13.50 3.05 -4.29
CA ASP A 16 -13.80 3.03 -2.86
C ASP A 16 -13.49 4.35 -2.13
N ALA A 17 -13.11 5.39 -2.89
CA ALA A 17 -12.81 6.72 -2.35
C ALA A 17 -13.85 7.79 -2.74
N PRO A 18 -15.15 7.62 -2.41
CA PRO A 18 -16.20 8.56 -2.85
C PRO A 18 -16.09 9.96 -2.24
N SER A 19 -15.24 10.13 -1.23
CA SER A 19 -14.89 11.42 -0.61
C SER A 19 -13.44 11.82 -0.92
N GLY A 20 -12.79 11.13 -1.85
CA GLY A 20 -11.49 11.48 -2.38
C GLY A 20 -11.57 12.72 -3.24
N ASP A 21 -10.51 13.50 -3.27
CA ASP A 21 -10.39 14.71 -4.10
C ASP A 21 -8.90 15.02 -4.29
N MET A 22 -8.45 14.93 -5.54
CA MET A 22 -7.04 15.09 -5.88
C MET A 22 -6.53 16.51 -5.60
N GLU A 23 -7.31 17.54 -5.95
CA GLU A 23 -6.89 18.92 -5.73
C GLU A 23 -6.82 19.26 -4.24
N HIS A 24 -7.85 18.91 -3.45
CA HIS A 24 -7.84 19.12 -1.99
C HIS A 24 -6.75 18.29 -1.30
N SER A 25 -6.41 17.10 -1.81
CA SER A 25 -5.28 16.31 -1.29
C SER A 25 -3.93 17.01 -1.55
N CYS A 26 -3.75 17.65 -2.71
CA CYS A 26 -2.59 18.50 -2.98
C CYS A 26 -2.54 19.73 -2.05
N GLU A 27 -3.67 20.40 -1.83
CA GLU A 27 -3.76 21.52 -0.88
C GLU A 27 -3.37 21.08 0.53
N ARG A 28 -3.90 19.94 0.97
CA ARG A 28 -3.54 19.35 2.26
C ARG A 28 -2.07 19.00 2.36
N ALA A 29 -1.47 18.40 1.34
CA ALA A 29 -0.05 18.07 1.29
C ALA A 29 0.82 19.31 1.47
N LEU A 30 0.50 20.41 0.79
CA LEU A 30 1.19 21.70 0.94
C LEU A 30 1.01 22.30 2.34
N GLU A 31 -0.22 22.27 2.88
CA GLU A 31 -0.54 22.79 4.21
C GLU A 31 0.32 22.14 5.30
N ILE A 32 0.51 20.82 5.25
CA ILE A 32 1.29 20.07 6.23
C ILE A 32 2.79 19.98 5.88
N GLY A 33 3.20 20.56 4.77
CA GLY A 33 4.61 20.65 4.35
C GLY A 33 5.20 19.35 3.82
N LEU A 34 4.39 18.51 3.12
CA LEU A 34 4.92 17.35 2.43
C LEU A 34 5.81 17.78 1.25
N PRO A 35 6.92 17.07 0.99
CA PRO A 35 7.75 17.32 -0.19
C PRO A 35 7.08 16.86 -1.49
N GLY A 36 6.16 15.89 -1.41
CA GLY A 36 5.43 15.35 -2.54
C GLY A 36 4.36 14.34 -2.14
N ILE A 37 3.56 13.98 -3.13
CA ILE A 37 2.44 13.05 -3.01
C ILE A 37 2.37 12.18 -4.26
N ALA A 38 2.07 10.89 -4.11
CA ALA A 38 1.72 10.00 -5.20
C ALA A 38 0.26 9.60 -5.10
N PHE A 39 -0.48 9.78 -6.16
CA PHE A 39 -1.82 9.25 -6.32
C PHE A 39 -1.72 7.88 -6.96
N THR A 40 -2.10 6.83 -6.21
CA THR A 40 -1.96 5.43 -6.57
C THR A 40 -3.34 4.79 -6.58
N GLU A 41 -4.10 5.10 -7.64
CA GLU A 41 -5.50 4.70 -7.73
C GLU A 41 -5.63 3.18 -7.90
N HIS A 42 -6.74 2.64 -7.40
CA HIS A 42 -7.02 1.20 -7.51
C HIS A 42 -7.19 0.73 -8.95
N ALA A 43 -6.53 -0.38 -9.26
CA ALA A 43 -6.79 -1.20 -10.42
C ALA A 43 -7.08 -2.64 -9.95
N ASP A 44 -8.35 -2.90 -9.67
CA ASP A 44 -8.86 -4.16 -9.13
C ASP A 44 -9.76 -4.84 -10.17
N TRP A 45 -9.65 -6.16 -10.27
CA TRP A 45 -10.48 -6.95 -11.19
C TRP A 45 -11.33 -7.99 -10.48
N VAL A 46 -11.21 -8.11 -9.17
CA VAL A 46 -12.05 -9.00 -8.36
C VAL A 46 -13.48 -8.45 -8.31
N THR A 47 -14.45 -9.28 -8.67
CA THR A 47 -15.85 -8.87 -8.87
C THR A 47 -16.75 -9.09 -7.64
N ILE A 48 -16.19 -9.24 -6.44
CA ILE A 48 -16.97 -9.41 -5.21
C ILE A 48 -17.57 -8.11 -4.69
N HIS A 49 -17.07 -6.97 -5.19
CA HIS A 49 -17.60 -5.65 -4.89
C HIS A 49 -18.53 -5.19 -6.00
N ASP A 50 -19.58 -4.45 -5.65
CA ASP A 50 -20.52 -3.88 -6.63
C ASP A 50 -19.82 -2.80 -7.46
N GLY A 51 -19.84 -2.94 -8.80
CA GLY A 51 -19.34 -1.94 -9.72
C GLY A 51 -18.18 -2.39 -10.61
N GLN A 52 -17.80 -1.51 -11.53
CA GLN A 52 -16.62 -1.71 -12.37
C GLN A 52 -15.45 -0.92 -11.77
N HIS A 53 -14.37 -1.61 -11.46
CA HIS A 53 -13.20 -1.05 -10.78
C HIS A 53 -12.04 -0.81 -11.76
N VAL A 54 -12.35 -0.50 -13.01
CA VAL A 54 -11.36 -0.22 -14.04
C VAL A 54 -11.00 1.26 -14.00
N LEU A 55 -9.76 1.55 -13.67
CA LEU A 55 -9.22 2.90 -13.66
C LEU A 55 -9.22 3.51 -15.08
N ASP A 56 -9.85 4.66 -15.26
CA ASP A 56 -9.66 5.50 -16.45
C ASP A 56 -8.29 6.19 -16.41
N ILE A 57 -7.27 5.49 -16.88
CA ILE A 57 -5.88 5.98 -16.90
C ILE A 57 -5.77 7.31 -17.66
N ALA A 58 -6.50 7.49 -18.77
CA ALA A 58 -6.38 8.71 -19.58
C ALA A 58 -6.94 9.93 -18.83
N GLY A 59 -8.11 9.79 -18.23
CA GLY A 59 -8.72 10.83 -17.40
C GLY A 59 -7.88 11.12 -16.16
N PHE A 60 -7.37 10.08 -15.48
CA PHE A 60 -6.48 10.21 -14.35
C PHE A 60 -5.20 11.00 -14.69
N HIS A 61 -4.51 10.67 -15.79
CA HIS A 61 -3.34 11.43 -16.23
C HIS A 61 -3.65 12.90 -16.50
N GLN A 62 -4.81 13.20 -17.09
CA GLN A 62 -5.22 14.60 -17.30
C GLN A 62 -5.42 15.33 -15.96
N ALA A 63 -5.96 14.65 -14.93
CA ALA A 63 -6.11 15.21 -13.59
C ALA A 63 -4.73 15.47 -12.94
N ILE A 64 -3.80 14.50 -13.03
CA ILE A 64 -2.42 14.67 -12.57
C ILE A 64 -1.76 15.89 -13.20
N GLU A 65 -1.86 16.06 -14.53
CA GLU A 65 -1.24 17.20 -15.22
C GLU A 65 -1.89 18.55 -14.83
N ARG A 66 -3.21 18.58 -14.59
CA ARG A 66 -3.88 19.78 -14.04
C ARG A 66 -3.34 20.11 -12.66
N CYS A 67 -3.19 19.13 -11.76
CA CYS A 67 -2.63 19.35 -10.43
C CYS A 67 -1.16 19.76 -10.49
N ARG A 68 -0.32 19.15 -11.31
CA ARG A 68 1.07 19.58 -11.56
C ARG A 68 1.16 21.01 -12.06
N ALA A 69 0.23 21.43 -12.92
CA ALA A 69 0.15 22.80 -13.41
C ALA A 69 -0.27 23.80 -12.32
N LYS A 70 -1.17 23.43 -11.42
CA LYS A 70 -1.70 24.28 -10.32
C LYS A 70 -0.73 24.37 -9.15
N PHE A 71 -0.14 23.26 -8.72
CA PHE A 71 0.63 23.12 -7.48
C PHE A 71 2.15 23.02 -7.72
N LYS A 72 2.77 24.09 -8.23
CA LYS A 72 4.19 24.10 -8.65
C LYS A 72 5.21 23.78 -7.55
N ASN A 73 4.83 23.94 -6.29
CA ASN A 73 5.70 23.73 -5.12
C ASN A 73 5.52 22.34 -4.48
N LEU A 74 4.72 21.48 -5.10
CA LEU A 74 4.50 20.09 -4.67
C LEU A 74 4.93 19.16 -5.79
N GLN A 75 5.75 18.16 -5.45
CA GLN A 75 6.04 17.10 -6.41
C GLN A 75 4.87 16.10 -6.42
N ILE A 76 4.21 15.99 -7.57
CA ILE A 76 3.05 15.11 -7.75
C ILE A 76 3.43 13.95 -8.66
N LEU A 77 3.25 12.74 -8.17
CA LEU A 77 3.55 11.50 -8.87
C LEU A 77 2.23 10.80 -9.25
N SER A 78 2.24 10.20 -10.43
CA SER A 78 1.19 9.29 -10.89
C SER A 78 1.50 7.86 -10.47
N GLY A 79 0.50 7.09 -10.10
CA GLY A 79 0.71 5.70 -9.73
C GLY A 79 -0.56 4.87 -9.82
N VAL A 80 -0.40 3.59 -9.55
CA VAL A 80 -1.48 2.62 -9.48
C VAL A 80 -1.22 1.65 -8.34
N GLU A 81 -2.27 1.26 -7.64
CA GLU A 81 -2.27 0.10 -6.76
C GLU A 81 -2.97 -1.05 -7.47
N LEU A 82 -2.21 -2.10 -7.77
CA LEU A 82 -2.69 -3.30 -8.45
C LEU A 82 -3.17 -4.32 -7.41
N GLY A 83 -4.47 -4.60 -7.38
CA GLY A 83 -5.03 -5.67 -6.57
C GLY A 83 -4.86 -7.03 -7.25
N GLU A 84 -4.25 -7.99 -6.55
CA GLU A 84 -4.03 -9.38 -7.02
C GLU A 84 -3.49 -9.48 -8.47
N PRO A 85 -2.44 -8.75 -8.87
CA PRO A 85 -1.99 -8.68 -10.26
C PRO A 85 -1.63 -10.04 -10.86
N HIS A 86 -1.18 -10.99 -10.05
CA HIS A 86 -0.84 -12.36 -10.47
C HIS A 86 -2.07 -13.20 -10.85
N TRP A 87 -3.29 -12.83 -10.40
CA TRP A 87 -4.53 -13.45 -10.87
C TRP A 87 -4.98 -12.89 -12.22
N TYR A 88 -4.56 -11.66 -12.54
CA TYR A 88 -5.04 -10.88 -13.69
C TYR A 88 -3.90 -10.29 -14.54
N PRO A 89 -2.98 -11.13 -15.06
CA PRO A 89 -1.76 -10.65 -15.72
C PRO A 89 -2.04 -9.82 -16.99
N GLU A 90 -3.06 -10.18 -17.79
CA GLU A 90 -3.38 -9.44 -19.00
C GLU A 90 -3.99 -8.06 -18.72
N PRO A 91 -5.03 -7.92 -17.86
CA PRO A 91 -5.53 -6.62 -17.42
C PRO A 91 -4.47 -5.75 -16.76
N THR A 92 -3.60 -6.33 -15.92
CA THR A 92 -2.47 -5.64 -15.29
C THR A 92 -1.57 -4.99 -16.34
N ARG A 93 -1.12 -5.77 -17.33
CA ARG A 93 -0.26 -5.25 -18.42
C ARG A 93 -0.98 -4.20 -19.26
N ALA A 94 -2.28 -4.33 -19.49
CA ALA A 94 -3.06 -3.35 -20.23
C ALA A 94 -3.12 -1.99 -19.52
N VAL A 95 -3.33 -1.97 -18.20
CA VAL A 95 -3.30 -0.74 -17.39
C VAL A 95 -1.91 -0.10 -17.44
N LEU A 96 -0.85 -0.88 -17.23
CA LEU A 96 0.52 -0.36 -17.26
C LEU A 96 0.97 0.13 -18.63
N ALA A 97 0.41 -0.41 -19.71
CA ALA A 97 0.67 0.04 -21.07
C ALA A 97 -0.12 1.29 -21.49
N ALA A 98 -1.16 1.65 -20.75
CA ALA A 98 -2.03 2.77 -21.10
C ALA A 98 -1.42 4.17 -20.88
N GLY A 99 -0.33 4.26 -20.09
CA GLY A 99 0.42 5.49 -19.89
C GLY A 99 1.56 5.31 -18.89
N PRO A 100 2.51 6.26 -18.82
CA PRO A 100 3.63 6.19 -17.88
C PRO A 100 3.13 6.42 -16.45
N LEU A 101 3.56 5.57 -15.53
CA LEU A 101 3.30 5.68 -14.10
C LEU A 101 4.63 5.82 -13.35
N ASP A 102 4.66 6.73 -12.37
CA ASP A 102 5.84 6.97 -11.54
C ASP A 102 5.96 5.92 -10.42
N ARG A 103 4.82 5.31 -10.00
CA ARG A 103 4.74 4.32 -8.93
C ARG A 103 3.78 3.20 -9.31
N VAL A 104 4.17 1.97 -9.03
CA VAL A 104 3.33 0.78 -9.20
C VAL A 104 3.39 -0.05 -7.93
N LEU A 105 2.29 -0.08 -7.19
CA LEU A 105 2.16 -0.87 -5.98
C LEU A 105 1.51 -2.21 -6.30
N GLY A 106 2.00 -3.29 -5.69
CA GLY A 106 1.35 -4.60 -5.69
C GLY A 106 0.73 -4.88 -4.34
N SER A 107 -0.54 -5.21 -4.31
CA SER A 107 -1.33 -5.45 -3.10
C SER A 107 -2.16 -6.72 -3.19
N ILE A 108 -2.52 -7.25 -2.02
CA ILE A 108 -3.50 -8.31 -1.85
C ILE A 108 -4.62 -7.76 -0.99
N HIS A 109 -5.80 -7.64 -1.57
CA HIS A 109 -7.04 -7.29 -0.87
C HIS A 109 -7.94 -8.52 -0.69
N CYS A 110 -7.88 -9.45 -1.63
CA CYS A 110 -8.72 -10.64 -1.68
C CYS A 110 -7.88 -11.92 -1.69
N VAL A 111 -8.43 -12.98 -1.12
CA VAL A 111 -7.84 -14.33 -1.14
C VAL A 111 -8.84 -15.36 -1.58
N ARG A 112 -8.34 -16.51 -2.05
CA ARG A 112 -9.17 -17.68 -2.36
C ARG A 112 -9.18 -18.61 -1.15
N ILE A 113 -10.37 -18.82 -0.57
CA ILE A 113 -10.58 -19.79 0.52
C ILE A 113 -11.59 -20.83 0.03
N ALA A 114 -11.12 -22.04 -0.19
CA ALA A 114 -11.86 -23.09 -0.89
C ALA A 114 -12.34 -22.62 -2.28
N ASP A 115 -13.64 -22.56 -2.54
CA ASP A 115 -14.22 -22.13 -3.82
C ASP A 115 -14.62 -20.64 -3.83
N ASP A 116 -14.43 -19.94 -2.71
CA ASP A 116 -14.86 -18.55 -2.54
C ASP A 116 -13.69 -17.58 -2.67
N VAL A 117 -13.96 -16.38 -3.20
CA VAL A 117 -13.09 -15.21 -3.09
C VAL A 117 -13.56 -14.36 -1.92
N VAL A 118 -12.66 -14.05 -1.01
CA VAL A 118 -12.96 -13.34 0.24
C VAL A 118 -12.06 -12.13 0.38
N ASP A 119 -12.68 -10.97 0.61
CA ASP A 119 -11.95 -9.75 0.97
C ASP A 119 -11.32 -9.89 2.36
N ALA A 120 -10.05 -9.59 2.48
CA ALA A 120 -9.28 -9.70 3.71
C ALA A 120 -9.80 -8.76 4.83
N SER A 121 -10.48 -7.67 4.49
CA SER A 121 -11.15 -6.81 5.46
C SER A 121 -12.32 -7.51 6.18
N GLN A 122 -12.83 -8.59 5.57
CA GLN A 122 -13.96 -9.36 6.09
C GLN A 122 -13.53 -10.58 6.93
N PHE A 123 -12.24 -10.88 7.07
CA PHE A 123 -11.77 -12.00 7.88
C PHE A 123 -12.31 -11.95 9.31
N ARG A 124 -12.48 -10.77 9.87
CA ARG A 124 -13.10 -10.54 11.18
C ARG A 124 -14.54 -11.09 11.31
N LEU A 125 -15.24 -11.31 10.19
CA LEU A 125 -16.61 -11.83 10.17
C LEU A 125 -16.64 -13.36 10.12
N ARG A 126 -15.50 -14.02 9.91
CA ARG A 126 -15.40 -15.47 9.93
C ARG A 126 -15.41 -15.99 11.38
N PRO A 127 -15.81 -17.25 11.60
CA PRO A 127 -15.63 -17.90 12.90
C PRO A 127 -14.19 -17.75 13.41
N ALA A 128 -14.04 -17.52 14.71
CA ALA A 128 -12.74 -17.20 15.32
C ALA A 128 -11.68 -18.28 15.08
N ASP A 129 -12.08 -19.53 15.00
CA ASP A 129 -11.21 -20.69 14.72
C ASP A 129 -10.79 -20.78 13.24
N GLU A 130 -11.47 -20.10 12.32
CA GLU A 130 -11.12 -20.07 10.89
C GLU A 130 -10.22 -18.86 10.54
N GLN A 131 -10.21 -17.81 11.35
CA GLN A 131 -9.48 -16.57 11.05
C GLN A 131 -7.97 -16.78 10.89
N PRO A 132 -7.27 -17.57 11.73
CA PRO A 132 -5.85 -17.85 11.52
C PRO A 132 -5.57 -18.53 10.17
N GLY A 133 -6.42 -19.45 9.75
CA GLY A 133 -6.33 -20.11 8.45
C GLY A 133 -6.46 -19.10 7.29
N ALA A 134 -7.38 -18.14 7.40
CA ALA A 134 -7.52 -17.07 6.41
C ALA A 134 -6.29 -16.15 6.32
N ILE A 135 -5.61 -15.89 7.44
CA ILE A 135 -4.35 -15.12 7.44
C ILE A 135 -3.22 -15.91 6.77
N HIS A 136 -3.11 -17.23 7.00
CA HIS A 136 -2.13 -18.06 6.29
C HIS A 136 -2.37 -18.04 4.77
N GLU A 137 -3.65 -18.10 4.33
CA GLU A 137 -3.99 -17.94 2.92
C GLU A 137 -3.57 -16.57 2.38
N TYR A 138 -3.80 -15.50 3.14
CA TYR A 138 -3.39 -14.15 2.75
C TYR A 138 -1.88 -14.07 2.50
N PHE A 139 -1.07 -14.60 3.41
CA PHE A 139 0.39 -14.59 3.23
C PHE A 139 0.84 -15.50 2.08
N ARG A 140 0.15 -16.62 1.85
CA ARG A 140 0.44 -17.48 0.70
C ARG A 140 0.17 -16.77 -0.63
N GLU A 141 -0.96 -16.08 -0.76
CA GLU A 141 -1.27 -15.28 -1.94
C GLU A 141 -0.30 -14.10 -2.11
N THR A 142 0.09 -13.46 -1.00
CA THR A 142 1.10 -12.40 -1.03
C THR A 142 2.44 -12.94 -1.54
N LEU A 143 2.87 -14.11 -1.09
CA LEU A 143 4.09 -14.75 -1.60
C LEU A 143 3.98 -15.07 -3.08
N ALA A 144 2.86 -15.66 -3.51
CA ALA A 144 2.61 -15.98 -4.93
C ALA A 144 2.64 -14.72 -5.81
N MET A 145 2.08 -13.61 -5.34
CA MET A 145 2.18 -12.31 -6.04
C MET A 145 3.63 -11.84 -6.12
N VAL A 146 4.37 -11.88 -5.00
CA VAL A 146 5.77 -11.43 -4.98
C VAL A 146 6.66 -12.33 -5.82
N GLU A 147 6.40 -13.62 -5.94
CA GLU A 147 7.15 -14.55 -6.80
C GLU A 147 6.73 -14.52 -8.28
N SER A 148 5.63 -13.84 -8.61
CA SER A 148 5.17 -13.70 -9.99
C SER A 148 6.05 -12.74 -10.80
N ASP A 149 5.93 -12.79 -12.13
CA ASP A 149 6.61 -11.87 -13.05
C ASP A 149 5.87 -10.53 -13.24
N GLU A 150 4.80 -10.27 -12.46
CA GLU A 150 4.01 -9.06 -12.63
C GLU A 150 4.81 -7.81 -12.18
N PRO A 151 4.79 -6.75 -12.99
CA PRO A 151 5.67 -5.59 -12.79
C PRO A 151 5.07 -4.60 -11.78
N PHE A 152 5.55 -4.64 -10.56
CA PHE A 152 5.35 -3.61 -9.54
C PHE A 152 6.66 -3.32 -8.80
N ASP A 153 6.80 -2.12 -8.25
CA ASP A 153 8.03 -1.66 -7.58
C ASP A 153 7.94 -1.65 -6.06
N THR A 154 6.72 -1.63 -5.52
CA THR A 154 6.47 -1.51 -4.08
C THR A 154 5.48 -2.58 -3.62
N LEU A 155 5.84 -3.32 -2.57
CA LEU A 155 4.93 -4.20 -1.86
C LEU A 155 4.12 -3.36 -0.86
N ALA A 156 2.82 -3.19 -1.11
CA ALA A 156 1.91 -2.42 -0.29
C ALA A 156 1.51 -3.20 0.98
N HIS A 157 1.24 -2.48 2.07
CA HIS A 157 0.63 -2.94 3.33
C HIS A 157 0.68 -4.45 3.59
N LEU A 158 1.87 -5.04 3.65
CA LEU A 158 2.15 -6.48 3.67
C LEU A 158 1.25 -7.29 4.61
N ASP A 159 0.86 -6.75 5.76
CA ASP A 159 -0.01 -7.39 6.76
C ASP A 159 -1.39 -6.72 6.84
N TYR A 160 -1.98 -6.39 5.68
CA TYR A 160 -3.27 -5.71 5.53
C TYR A 160 -4.40 -6.26 6.43
N PRO A 161 -4.59 -7.60 6.64
CA PRO A 161 -5.61 -8.11 7.53
C PRO A 161 -5.50 -7.61 8.99
N LYS A 162 -4.30 -7.24 9.44
CA LYS A 162 -4.05 -6.65 10.76
C LYS A 162 -4.89 -5.37 11.01
N ARG A 163 -5.14 -4.58 9.95
CA ARG A 163 -5.99 -3.39 9.98
C ARG A 163 -7.38 -3.66 10.53
N TYR A 164 -7.91 -4.83 10.22
CA TYR A 164 -9.28 -5.26 10.54
C TYR A 164 -9.33 -6.32 11.64
N TRP A 165 -8.19 -6.59 12.32
CA TRP A 165 -8.14 -7.60 13.37
C TRP A 165 -9.10 -7.23 14.51
N PRO A 166 -9.97 -8.15 14.96
CA PRO A 166 -10.96 -7.87 16.00
C PRO A 166 -10.32 -7.53 17.35
N GLU A 167 -10.82 -6.47 18.00
CA GLU A 167 -10.30 -6.00 19.29
C GLU A 167 -10.59 -6.98 20.46
N ASP A 168 -11.64 -7.78 20.32
CA ASP A 168 -12.07 -8.78 21.31
C ASP A 168 -11.34 -10.12 21.18
N MET A 169 -10.47 -10.25 20.18
CA MET A 169 -9.62 -11.43 19.99
C MET A 169 -8.24 -11.26 20.63
N GLN A 170 -7.49 -12.37 20.68
CA GLN A 170 -6.05 -12.32 20.99
C GLN A 170 -5.39 -11.30 20.04
N PRO A 171 -4.51 -10.43 20.52
CA PRO A 171 -3.84 -9.44 19.66
C PRO A 171 -3.15 -10.12 18.48
N TYR A 172 -3.25 -9.50 17.30
CA TYR A 172 -2.45 -9.91 16.14
C TYR A 172 -0.97 -9.87 16.51
N ARG A 173 -0.27 -10.95 16.26
CA ARG A 173 1.16 -11.07 16.53
C ARG A 173 1.87 -11.50 15.25
N GLU A 174 2.75 -10.66 14.75
CA GLU A 174 3.55 -10.95 13.56
C GLU A 174 4.37 -12.26 13.74
N GLY A 175 4.78 -12.56 15.00
CA GLY A 175 5.55 -13.77 15.31
C GLY A 175 4.80 -15.09 15.08
N ASP A 176 3.46 -15.07 15.07
CA ASP A 176 2.66 -16.26 14.77
C ASP A 176 2.73 -16.63 13.28
N TYR A 177 3.20 -15.71 12.42
CA TYR A 177 3.31 -15.83 10.97
C TYR A 177 4.75 -15.52 10.47
N GLU A 178 5.75 -15.65 11.35
CA GLU A 178 7.14 -15.25 11.04
C GLU A 178 7.70 -15.96 9.82
N GLU A 179 7.42 -17.24 9.67
CA GLU A 179 7.96 -18.06 8.57
C GLU A 179 7.44 -17.55 7.22
N GLU A 180 6.14 -17.35 7.09
CA GLU A 180 5.49 -16.84 5.88
C GLU A 180 5.93 -15.40 5.55
N ILE A 181 5.91 -14.54 6.57
CA ILE A 181 6.31 -13.13 6.39
C ILE A 181 7.77 -13.04 5.94
N ARG A 182 8.67 -13.81 6.56
CA ARG A 182 10.09 -13.82 6.16
C ARG A 182 10.29 -14.36 4.74
N ALA A 183 9.52 -15.36 4.33
CA ALA A 183 9.57 -15.88 2.96
C ALA A 183 9.18 -14.78 1.94
N ILE A 184 8.09 -14.06 2.20
CA ILE A 184 7.65 -12.92 1.37
C ILE A 184 8.74 -11.84 1.32
N LEU A 185 9.26 -11.44 2.47
CA LEU A 185 10.28 -10.39 2.55
C LEU A 185 11.58 -10.79 1.82
N LEU A 186 11.99 -12.05 1.92
CA LEU A 186 13.16 -12.55 1.20
C LEU A 186 12.95 -12.52 -0.32
N ALA A 187 11.80 -12.98 -0.79
CA ALA A 187 11.43 -12.92 -2.21
C ALA A 187 11.36 -11.46 -2.70
N ALA A 188 10.75 -10.55 -1.93
CA ALA A 188 10.68 -9.14 -2.25
C ALA A 188 12.07 -8.49 -2.32
N ALA A 189 12.98 -8.82 -1.38
CA ALA A 189 14.36 -8.33 -1.39
C ALA A 189 15.14 -8.83 -2.62
N HIS A 190 14.97 -10.09 -3.02
CA HIS A 190 15.59 -10.65 -4.22
C HIS A 190 15.10 -9.97 -5.51
N ARG A 191 13.84 -9.52 -5.55
CA ARG A 191 13.29 -8.73 -6.65
C ARG A 191 13.72 -7.25 -6.62
N GLY A 192 14.32 -6.78 -5.54
CA GLY A 192 14.65 -5.37 -5.36
C GLY A 192 13.44 -4.48 -5.10
N LEU A 193 12.34 -5.05 -4.60
CA LEU A 193 11.13 -4.30 -4.27
C LEU A 193 11.37 -3.35 -3.09
N VAL A 194 10.54 -2.34 -2.99
CA VAL A 194 10.40 -1.47 -1.82
C VAL A 194 9.32 -2.02 -0.91
N LEU A 195 9.54 -2.02 0.41
CA LEU A 195 8.48 -2.34 1.36
C LEU A 195 7.78 -1.05 1.77
N GLU A 196 6.46 -1.02 1.69
CA GLU A 196 5.69 0.10 2.20
C GLU A 196 5.56 0.05 3.72
N ALA A 197 5.70 1.20 4.37
CA ALA A 197 5.23 1.47 5.72
C ALA A 197 3.90 2.21 5.62
N ASN A 198 2.80 1.47 5.57
CA ASN A 198 1.45 1.99 5.44
C ASN A 198 0.89 2.39 6.80
N SER A 199 0.54 3.66 6.94
CA SER A 199 0.05 4.22 8.21
C SER A 199 -1.46 4.03 8.41
N THR A 200 -2.11 3.28 7.52
CA THR A 200 -3.50 2.86 7.65
C THR A 200 -4.49 4.01 7.91
N ARG A 201 -4.43 5.02 7.05
CA ARG A 201 -5.32 6.19 7.14
C ARG A 201 -5.19 6.97 8.47
N GLY A 202 -4.06 6.82 9.16
CA GLY A 202 -3.79 7.43 10.46
C GLY A 202 -4.45 6.73 11.64
N GLU A 203 -4.86 5.48 11.51
CA GLU A 203 -5.39 4.69 12.62
C GLU A 203 -4.29 4.32 13.60
N GLU A 204 -4.51 4.61 14.89
CA GLU A 204 -3.53 4.40 15.94
C GLU A 204 -3.22 2.91 16.14
N GLY A 205 -1.94 2.56 16.21
CA GLY A 205 -1.48 1.20 16.47
C GLY A 205 -1.57 0.22 15.30
N LYS A 206 -2.04 0.66 14.13
CA LYS A 206 -2.27 -0.22 12.96
C LYS A 206 -1.31 0.03 11.79
N LEU A 207 -0.06 0.35 12.10
CA LEU A 207 0.98 0.45 11.06
C LEU A 207 1.18 -0.91 10.37
N CYS A 208 1.10 -0.95 9.05
CA CYS A 208 1.27 -2.14 8.20
C CYS A 208 2.52 -1.99 7.29
N PRO A 209 3.61 -2.72 7.58
CA PRO A 209 3.84 -3.56 8.74
C PRO A 209 4.40 -2.79 9.95
N GLY A 210 4.38 -3.47 11.12
CA GLY A 210 4.94 -2.96 12.36
C GLY A 210 6.47 -3.10 12.48
N LEU A 211 7.02 -2.67 13.63
CA LEU A 211 8.46 -2.64 13.89
C LEU A 211 9.15 -4.00 13.71
N THR A 212 8.52 -5.08 14.14
CA THR A 212 9.07 -6.43 14.07
C THR A 212 9.34 -6.82 12.61
N VAL A 213 8.34 -6.65 11.75
CA VAL A 213 8.45 -7.00 10.33
C VAL A 213 9.42 -6.07 9.59
N LEU A 214 9.46 -4.78 9.92
CA LEU A 214 10.45 -3.85 9.35
C LEU A 214 11.90 -4.22 9.74
N ARG A 215 12.12 -4.78 10.93
CA ARG A 215 13.42 -5.34 11.31
C ARG A 215 13.75 -6.59 10.50
N TRP A 216 12.80 -7.51 10.33
CA TRP A 216 12.97 -8.67 9.45
C TRP A 216 13.27 -8.26 8.01
N TRP A 217 12.58 -7.22 7.50
CA TRP A 217 12.89 -6.64 6.18
C TRP A 217 14.36 -6.26 6.04
N ARG A 218 14.89 -5.55 7.03
CA ARG A 218 16.30 -5.18 7.06
C ARG A 218 17.23 -6.39 7.17
N GLU A 219 16.87 -7.39 7.97
CA GLU A 219 17.65 -8.61 8.20
C GLU A 219 17.77 -9.47 6.93
N VAL A 220 16.71 -9.60 6.15
CA VAL A 220 16.73 -10.38 4.89
C VAL A 220 17.38 -9.62 3.71
N GLY A 221 17.83 -8.41 3.94
CA GLY A 221 18.54 -7.63 2.91
C GLY A 221 17.71 -6.54 2.25
N GLY A 222 16.47 -6.30 2.69
CA GLY A 222 15.65 -5.21 2.18
C GLY A 222 16.32 -3.86 2.29
N GLU A 223 16.32 -3.08 1.21
CA GLU A 223 17.15 -1.87 1.10
C GLU A 223 16.39 -0.58 1.37
N ALA A 224 15.09 -0.54 1.08
CA ALA A 224 14.33 0.70 1.09
C ALA A 224 12.92 0.50 1.67
N VAL A 225 12.39 1.59 2.24
CA VAL A 225 11.03 1.72 2.73
C VAL A 225 10.40 2.97 2.13
N SER A 226 9.17 2.84 1.62
CA SER A 226 8.28 3.95 1.26
C SER A 226 7.33 4.26 2.40
N PHE A 227 6.66 5.40 2.32
CA PHE A 227 5.58 5.77 3.24
C PHE A 227 4.30 5.97 2.47
N GLY A 228 3.21 5.38 2.94
CA GLY A 228 1.88 5.54 2.41
C GLY A 228 0.87 5.77 3.52
N SER A 229 0.00 6.77 3.38
CA SER A 229 -1.12 6.94 4.29
C SER A 229 -2.32 6.08 3.90
N ASP A 230 -2.39 5.69 2.62
CA ASP A 230 -3.54 5.01 2.05
C ASP A 230 -4.83 5.84 2.27
N ALA A 231 -4.66 7.16 2.14
CA ALA A 231 -5.72 8.11 2.38
C ALA A 231 -6.76 8.05 1.26
N HIS A 232 -8.03 7.91 1.63
CA HIS A 232 -9.19 7.95 0.72
C HIS A 232 -9.98 9.26 0.87
N ARG A 233 -9.39 10.23 1.58
CA ARG A 233 -9.93 11.58 1.83
C ARG A 233 -8.79 12.54 2.09
N PRO A 234 -8.90 13.81 1.67
CA PRO A 234 -7.84 14.81 1.83
C PRO A 234 -7.36 15.00 3.27
N ASP A 235 -8.28 14.95 4.27
CA ASP A 235 -7.94 15.12 5.69
C ASP A 235 -7.10 13.96 6.27
N LYS A 236 -6.96 12.86 5.54
CA LYS A 236 -6.19 11.69 5.93
C LYS A 236 -4.78 11.61 5.31
N VAL A 237 -4.47 12.50 4.36
CA VAL A 237 -3.13 12.58 3.74
C VAL A 237 -2.06 12.71 4.81
N ALA A 238 -1.03 11.85 4.73
CA ALA A 238 0.04 11.65 5.71
C ALA A 238 -0.47 11.36 7.15
N GLY A 239 -1.69 10.86 7.27
CA GLY A 239 -2.22 10.42 8.56
C GLY A 239 -1.32 9.36 9.19
N GLY A 240 -0.95 9.52 10.48
CA GLY A 240 -0.10 8.56 11.19
C GLY A 240 1.39 8.64 10.88
N PHE A 241 1.88 9.51 9.99
CA PHE A 241 3.30 9.61 9.62
C PHE A 241 4.22 9.94 10.80
N GLY A 242 3.71 10.63 11.82
CA GLY A 242 4.48 10.87 13.04
C GLY A 242 4.91 9.57 13.74
N LEU A 243 4.02 8.58 13.81
CA LEU A 243 4.34 7.23 14.33
C LEU A 243 5.16 6.42 13.32
N ALA A 244 4.73 6.40 12.06
CA ALA A 244 5.38 5.60 11.02
C ALA A 244 6.86 5.94 10.87
N THR A 245 7.22 7.23 10.84
CA THR A 245 8.62 7.68 10.76
C THR A 245 9.46 7.24 11.96
N GLN A 246 8.90 7.29 13.17
CA GLN A 246 9.61 6.82 14.38
C GLN A 246 9.86 5.31 14.32
N VAL A 247 8.88 4.52 13.89
CA VAL A 247 8.97 3.06 13.79
C VAL A 247 9.96 2.65 12.71
N VAL A 248 9.89 3.26 11.52
CA VAL A 248 10.81 2.99 10.40
C VAL A 248 12.25 3.35 10.79
N GLN A 249 12.44 4.48 11.50
CA GLN A 249 13.75 4.87 12.02
C GLN A 249 14.27 3.88 13.08
N ALA A 250 13.39 3.39 13.97
CA ALA A 250 13.75 2.39 14.97
C ALA A 250 14.09 1.02 14.36
N ALA A 251 13.60 0.73 13.16
CA ALA A 251 13.98 -0.43 12.35
C ALA A 251 15.34 -0.23 11.65
N GLY A 252 15.89 0.99 11.63
CA GLY A 252 17.21 1.30 11.10
C GLY A 252 17.24 1.88 9.69
N PHE A 253 16.08 2.29 9.14
CA PHE A 253 16.00 3.03 7.89
C PHE A 253 16.05 4.54 8.15
N LYS A 254 16.68 5.29 7.27
CA LYS A 254 16.93 6.72 7.45
C LYS A 254 16.57 7.53 6.22
N PRO A 255 16.14 8.79 6.39
CA PRO A 255 15.94 9.70 5.27
C PRO A 255 17.26 9.99 4.56
N SER A 256 17.19 10.30 3.27
CA SER A 256 18.29 10.86 2.51
C SER A 256 18.29 12.39 2.52
N ALA A 257 19.28 13.01 1.85
CA ALA A 257 19.30 14.47 1.68
C ALA A 257 18.19 14.98 0.75
N ASP A 258 17.77 14.17 -0.21
CA ASP A 258 16.61 14.45 -1.06
C ASP A 258 15.33 14.03 -0.33
N PRO A 259 14.43 14.96 0.01
CA PRO A 259 13.23 14.68 0.75
C PRO A 259 12.22 13.77 0.02
N MET A 260 12.33 13.65 -1.31
CA MET A 260 11.51 12.75 -2.13
C MET A 260 12.01 11.32 -2.17
N SER A 261 13.23 11.08 -1.72
CA SER A 261 13.82 9.75 -1.74
C SER A 261 13.23 8.82 -0.69
N LEU A 262 13.19 7.55 -1.05
CA LEU A 262 12.85 6.46 -0.12
C LEU A 262 13.85 6.45 1.07
N TRP A 263 13.37 6.04 2.23
CA TRP A 263 14.26 5.81 3.37
C TRP A 263 15.03 4.51 3.17
N ARG A 264 16.34 4.56 3.45
CA ARG A 264 17.24 3.44 3.22
C ARG A 264 17.99 3.03 4.50
N ARG A 265 18.48 1.78 4.52
CA ARG A 265 19.30 1.24 5.61
C ARG A 265 20.72 1.85 5.62
#